data_972b2e050a53e55ce7a2def7d3ab8b6a
#
_entry.id   972b2e050a53e55ce7a2def7d3ab8b6a
#
_cell.length_a   1.000
_cell.length_b   1.000
_cell.length_c   1.000
_cell.angle_alpha   90.00
_cell.angle_beta   90.00
_cell.angle_gamma   90.00
#
_symmetry.space_group_name_H-M   'P 1'
#
loop_
_entity.id
_entity.type
_entity.pdbx_description
1 polymer ?
#
loop_
_entity_poly.entity_id
_entity_poly.type
_entity_poly.pdbx_seq_one_letter_code
_entity_poly.pdbx_strand_id
1 'polypeptide(L)'
;MGQTKKPTSLLMFILYLTSSLGFGQNVANVPAAFKALNSEPEVILINNNLKVPSESGHFQGIQLIEKKGREKLLVSGSSLTTAYTLEINLKKRKTDKLITLMTDPFRHAGGIQVSEPYMIVGIEDNTLKTTSKVCIYNYRNNGLTKAQPGVTIVRKGEPKQKTAGATGLLALDNNYWTVVANWDSRNWDFYQIDPEKGEHHFFYSFTVPNDWGSYQSINLIKDGSAIYAIGFHKKNLVGQADLILVSKLGSFEPIMEKVDSKTFNCKNGVDFNAAVGLQVDSEGKIVIWSTQADPGRLINLNRFIQK
;
A
#
# COMPACT_ATOMS: atom_id res chain seq x y z
N MET A 1 47.12 60.27 8.95
CA MET A 1 45.92 59.80 8.27
C MET A 1 45.98 58.28 8.20
N GLY A 2 45.41 57.61 9.16
CA GLY A 2 45.36 56.13 9.25
C GLY A 2 44.00 55.64 8.80
N GLN A 3 43.99 54.80 7.76
CA GLN A 3 42.78 54.10 7.30
C GLN A 3 42.62 52.77 8.05
N THR A 4 41.60 52.67 8.87
CA THR A 4 41.18 51.46 9.53
C THR A 4 40.35 50.61 8.55
N LYS A 5 40.90 49.41 8.15
CA LYS A 5 40.14 48.39 7.41
C LYS A 5 39.19 47.68 8.35
N LYS A 6 37.88 47.70 8.04
CA LYS A 6 36.86 46.86 8.72
C LYS A 6 36.96 45.41 8.24
N PRO A 7 36.82 44.40 9.11
CA PRO A 7 36.76 43.02 8.69
C PRO A 7 35.39 42.71 8.13
N THR A 8 35.34 42.15 6.91
CA THR A 8 34.15 41.62 6.29
C THR A 8 33.83 40.22 6.90
N SER A 9 32.78 40.15 7.68
CA SER A 9 32.31 38.92 8.26
C SER A 9 31.62 38.09 7.17
N LEU A 10 32.21 36.96 6.81
CA LEU A 10 31.67 35.98 5.87
C LEU A 10 30.68 35.11 6.65
N LEU A 11 29.39 35.38 6.48
CA LEU A 11 28.31 34.57 7.07
C LEU A 11 28.16 33.29 6.25
N MET A 12 28.68 32.17 6.75
CA MET A 12 28.57 30.85 6.15
C MET A 12 27.16 30.31 6.45
N PHE A 13 26.25 30.35 5.48
CA PHE A 13 24.94 29.70 5.56
C PHE A 13 25.15 28.18 5.42
N ILE A 14 25.10 27.48 6.54
CA ILE A 14 25.02 26.01 6.55
C ILE A 14 23.58 25.64 6.23
N LEU A 15 23.31 25.24 4.97
CA LEU A 15 22.05 24.62 4.57
C LEU A 15 21.98 23.24 5.23
N TYR A 16 21.26 23.12 6.33
CA TYR A 16 20.84 21.82 6.83
C TYR A 16 19.80 21.24 5.86
N LEU A 17 20.25 20.39 4.94
CA LEU A 17 19.39 19.47 4.24
C LEU A 17 18.86 18.46 5.27
N THR A 18 17.72 18.75 5.87
CA THR A 18 16.95 17.73 6.58
C THR A 18 16.41 16.77 5.53
N SER A 19 17.16 15.70 5.24
CA SER A 19 16.61 14.55 4.56
C SER A 19 15.49 14.02 5.46
N SER A 20 14.24 14.26 5.09
CA SER A 20 13.13 13.52 5.67
C SER A 20 13.40 12.05 5.38
N LEU A 21 13.67 11.28 6.42
CA LEU A 21 13.70 9.82 6.36
C LEU A 21 12.25 9.35 6.12
N GLY A 22 11.76 9.52 4.89
CA GLY A 22 10.54 8.91 4.43
C GLY A 22 10.83 7.47 4.03
N PHE A 23 9.93 6.56 4.34
CA PHE A 23 10.00 5.20 3.79
C PHE A 23 9.94 5.30 2.26
N GLY A 24 11.07 5.08 1.61
CA GLY A 24 11.18 5.10 0.15
C GLY A 24 10.50 3.88 -0.46
N GLN A 25 10.34 3.90 -1.78
CA GLN A 25 9.88 2.74 -2.56
C GLN A 25 11.01 2.25 -3.49
N ASN A 26 12.24 2.70 -3.23
CA ASN A 26 13.43 2.35 -3.99
C ASN A 26 14.23 1.27 -3.27
N VAL A 27 14.47 0.16 -3.95
CA VAL A 27 15.19 -1.01 -3.44
C VAL A 27 16.31 -1.33 -4.41
N ALA A 28 17.54 -1.41 -3.94
CA ALA A 28 18.64 -1.86 -4.78
C ALA A 28 18.47 -3.34 -5.12
N ASN A 29 18.49 -3.68 -6.40
CA ASN A 29 18.33 -5.03 -6.91
C ASN A 29 17.08 -5.74 -6.36
N VAL A 30 15.90 -5.26 -6.78
CA VAL A 30 14.60 -5.81 -6.34
C VAL A 30 14.50 -7.34 -6.48
N PRO A 31 14.94 -8.00 -7.57
CA PRO A 31 14.88 -9.46 -7.64
C PRO A 31 15.72 -10.16 -6.57
N ALA A 32 16.93 -9.66 -6.29
CA ALA A 32 17.76 -10.23 -5.23
C ALA A 32 17.16 -9.99 -3.84
N ALA A 33 16.65 -8.78 -3.59
CA ALA A 33 15.97 -8.42 -2.35
C ALA A 33 14.71 -9.28 -2.10
N PHE A 34 13.90 -9.51 -3.12
CA PHE A 34 12.73 -10.38 -3.06
C PHE A 34 13.11 -11.84 -2.74
N LYS A 35 14.13 -12.36 -3.41
CA LYS A 35 14.65 -13.71 -3.15
C LYS A 35 15.20 -13.87 -1.74
N ALA A 36 15.83 -12.83 -1.18
CA ALA A 36 16.42 -12.83 0.16
C ALA A 36 15.40 -12.73 1.30
N LEU A 37 14.12 -12.45 1.04
CA LEU A 37 13.07 -12.45 2.06
C LEU A 37 13.04 -13.79 2.79
N ASN A 38 12.87 -13.74 4.11
CA ASN A 38 12.67 -14.98 4.90
C ASN A 38 11.24 -15.52 4.64
N SER A 39 11.11 -16.82 4.45
CA SER A 39 9.79 -17.46 4.33
C SER A 39 9.11 -17.71 5.68
N GLU A 40 9.86 -17.67 6.79
CA GLU A 40 9.32 -17.79 8.14
C GLU A 40 9.13 -16.38 8.75
N PRO A 41 7.97 -16.09 9.35
CA PRO A 41 7.70 -14.78 9.90
C PRO A 41 8.22 -14.63 11.34
N GLU A 42 8.49 -13.38 11.70
CA GLU A 42 8.37 -12.91 13.08
C GLU A 42 6.87 -12.73 13.39
N VAL A 43 6.41 -13.31 14.50
CA VAL A 43 5.01 -13.19 14.94
C VAL A 43 4.91 -12.12 16.03
N ILE A 44 4.02 -11.15 15.81
CA ILE A 44 3.78 -10.06 16.74
C ILE A 44 2.30 -10.06 17.13
N LEU A 45 2.01 -10.07 18.43
CA LEU A 45 0.65 -10.01 18.95
C LEU A 45 0.27 -8.58 19.30
N ILE A 46 -0.92 -8.16 18.83
CA ILE A 46 -1.49 -6.84 19.08
C ILE A 46 -2.79 -7.00 19.87
N ASN A 47 -2.90 -6.28 20.96
CA ASN A 47 -4.14 -6.19 21.72
C ASN A 47 -5.14 -5.28 20.99
N ASN A 48 -6.28 -5.83 20.61
CA ASN A 48 -7.35 -5.05 20.03
C ASN A 48 -8.39 -4.70 21.10
N ASN A 49 -8.41 -3.44 21.48
CA ASN A 49 -9.34 -2.86 22.43
C ASN A 49 -10.46 -2.02 21.77
N LEU A 50 -10.54 -2.03 20.44
CA LEU A 50 -11.58 -1.35 19.70
C LEU A 50 -12.63 -2.34 19.20
N LYS A 51 -13.89 -1.87 19.11
CA LYS A 51 -14.94 -2.62 18.42
C LYS A 51 -14.78 -2.38 16.92
N VAL A 52 -14.06 -3.28 16.26
CA VAL A 52 -13.85 -3.24 14.81
C VAL A 52 -15.00 -4.00 14.15
N PRO A 53 -15.75 -3.37 13.21
CA PRO A 53 -16.82 -4.05 12.51
C PRO A 53 -16.25 -5.12 11.59
N SER A 54 -16.79 -6.33 11.65
CA SER A 54 -16.32 -7.47 10.84
C SER A 54 -17.44 -8.32 10.27
N GLU A 55 -18.71 -7.97 10.53
CA GLU A 55 -19.84 -8.70 9.98
C GLU A 55 -19.81 -8.64 8.44
N SER A 56 -19.78 -9.81 7.81
CA SER A 56 -19.68 -9.96 6.35
C SER A 56 -18.51 -9.22 5.72
N GLY A 57 -17.41 -9.06 6.46
CA GLY A 57 -16.22 -8.37 6.00
C GLY A 57 -14.96 -8.89 6.69
N HIS A 58 -13.81 -8.38 6.28
CA HIS A 58 -12.50 -8.80 6.79
C HIS A 58 -11.43 -7.73 6.53
N PHE A 59 -10.25 -7.91 7.11
CA PHE A 59 -9.07 -7.13 6.77
C PHE A 59 -8.58 -7.45 5.34
N GLN A 60 -8.05 -6.42 4.62
CA GLN A 60 -7.70 -6.52 3.20
C GLN A 60 -6.28 -6.11 2.84
N GLY A 61 -5.78 -5.04 3.41
CA GLY A 61 -4.44 -4.53 3.16
C GLY A 61 -3.79 -3.98 4.41
N ILE A 62 -2.46 -3.97 4.45
CA ILE A 62 -1.70 -3.49 5.60
C ILE A 62 -0.46 -2.74 5.13
N GLN A 63 -0.21 -1.56 5.71
CA GLN A 63 0.96 -0.74 5.40
C GLN A 63 1.53 -0.12 6.67
N LEU A 64 2.87 -0.06 6.77
CA LEU A 64 3.53 0.74 7.79
C LEU A 64 3.58 2.20 7.35
N ILE A 65 3.32 3.09 8.29
CA ILE A 65 3.48 4.54 8.13
C ILE A 65 4.26 5.11 9.30
N GLU A 66 4.93 6.22 9.05
CA GLU A 66 5.41 7.08 10.11
C GLU A 66 4.47 8.28 10.28
N LYS A 67 3.98 8.48 11.49
CA LYS A 67 3.12 9.61 11.82
C LYS A 67 3.62 10.29 13.10
N LYS A 68 4.10 11.53 12.97
CA LYS A 68 4.65 12.31 14.10
C LYS A 68 5.78 11.57 14.84
N GLY A 69 6.74 11.03 14.08
CA GLY A 69 7.90 10.30 14.62
C GLY A 69 7.54 8.96 15.28
N ARG A 70 6.39 8.35 14.91
CA ARG A 70 5.94 7.06 15.46
C ARG A 70 5.49 6.14 14.35
N GLU A 71 6.03 4.94 14.38
CA GLU A 71 5.60 3.86 13.49
C GLU A 71 4.21 3.36 13.87
N LYS A 72 3.35 3.27 12.86
CA LYS A 72 2.01 2.72 12.95
C LYS A 72 1.73 1.83 11.76
N LEU A 73 0.94 0.79 11.96
CA LEU A 73 0.35 0.07 10.84
C LEU A 73 -1.05 0.62 10.55
N LEU A 74 -1.33 0.79 9.29
CA LEU A 74 -2.68 1.00 8.76
C LEU A 74 -3.17 -0.31 8.19
N VAL A 75 -4.34 -0.77 8.64
CA VAL A 75 -5.01 -1.96 8.11
C VAL A 75 -6.33 -1.54 7.50
N SER A 76 -6.51 -1.74 6.20
CA SER A 76 -7.83 -1.56 5.56
C SER A 76 -8.74 -2.74 5.87
N GLY A 77 -10.02 -2.50 5.92
CA GLY A 77 -10.99 -3.54 6.15
C GLY A 77 -12.40 -3.13 5.77
N SER A 78 -13.26 -4.12 5.76
CA SER A 78 -14.66 -4.01 5.36
C SER A 78 -15.59 -4.61 6.39
N SER A 79 -16.84 -4.22 6.32
CA SER A 79 -17.96 -4.83 7.07
C SER A 79 -19.23 -4.80 6.24
N LEU A 80 -20.34 -5.23 6.83
CA LEU A 80 -21.64 -5.14 6.17
C LEU A 80 -22.04 -3.69 5.80
N THR A 81 -21.54 -2.69 6.53
CA THR A 81 -21.99 -1.30 6.40
C THR A 81 -20.88 -0.30 6.11
N THR A 82 -19.61 -0.65 6.36
CA THR A 82 -18.52 0.32 6.31
C THR A 82 -17.22 -0.23 5.73
N ALA A 83 -16.55 0.60 4.93
CA ALA A 83 -15.13 0.51 4.63
C ALA A 83 -14.36 1.35 5.65
N TYR A 84 -13.26 0.83 6.19
CA TYR A 84 -12.50 1.48 7.26
C TYR A 84 -10.99 1.27 7.15
N THR A 85 -10.24 2.05 7.92
CA THR A 85 -8.85 1.76 8.29
C THR A 85 -8.72 1.69 9.80
N LEU A 86 -7.89 0.74 10.26
CA LEU A 86 -7.49 0.57 11.64
C LEU A 86 -6.03 1.01 11.81
N GLU A 87 -5.77 1.96 12.72
CA GLU A 87 -4.41 2.31 13.11
C GLU A 87 -3.95 1.42 14.27
N ILE A 88 -2.78 0.79 14.12
CA ILE A 88 -2.13 -0.04 15.13
C ILE A 88 -0.83 0.63 15.55
N ASN A 89 -0.62 0.78 16.85
CA ASN A 89 0.62 1.26 17.44
C ASN A 89 1.54 0.08 17.72
N LEU A 90 2.59 -0.09 16.93
CA LEU A 90 3.52 -1.21 17.06
C LEU A 90 4.27 -1.17 18.41
N LYS A 91 4.76 0.01 18.82
CA LYS A 91 5.50 0.15 20.09
C LYS A 91 4.66 -0.21 21.31
N LYS A 92 3.37 0.14 21.29
CA LYS A 92 2.42 -0.16 22.39
C LYS A 92 1.74 -1.51 22.22
N ARG A 93 1.92 -2.18 21.10
CA ARG A 93 1.26 -3.44 20.73
C ARG A 93 -0.25 -3.41 20.92
N LYS A 94 -0.89 -2.33 20.47
CA LYS A 94 -2.34 -2.15 20.59
C LYS A 94 -2.93 -1.37 19.43
N THR A 95 -4.24 -1.53 19.23
CA THR A 95 -5.01 -0.69 18.32
C THR A 95 -5.17 0.72 18.90
N ASP A 96 -5.00 1.75 18.06
CA ASP A 96 -5.09 3.15 18.48
C ASP A 96 -6.40 3.80 18.02
N LYS A 97 -6.81 3.56 16.76
CA LYS A 97 -7.92 4.28 16.15
C LYS A 97 -8.56 3.48 15.03
N LEU A 98 -9.89 3.54 14.96
CA LEU A 98 -10.70 3.10 13.82
C LEU A 98 -11.21 4.32 13.08
N ILE A 99 -11.06 4.34 11.74
CA ILE A 99 -11.44 5.45 10.88
C ILE A 99 -12.36 4.90 9.79
N THR A 100 -13.62 5.30 9.78
CA THR A 100 -14.53 5.01 8.68
C THR A 100 -14.11 5.82 7.46
N LEU A 101 -13.90 5.14 6.34
CA LEU A 101 -13.57 5.76 5.05
C LEU A 101 -14.83 6.07 4.26
N MET A 102 -15.69 5.07 4.11
CA MET A 102 -16.98 5.17 3.42
C MET A 102 -18.00 4.24 4.06
N THR A 103 -19.27 4.46 3.71
CA THR A 103 -20.39 3.63 4.12
C THR A 103 -21.09 3.07 2.88
N ASP A 104 -22.08 2.21 3.10
CA ASP A 104 -22.90 1.62 2.03
C ASP A 104 -23.29 2.65 0.96
N PRO A 105 -23.26 2.30 -0.33
CA PRO A 105 -22.91 0.99 -0.92
C PRO A 105 -21.40 0.73 -1.03
N PHE A 106 -20.55 1.74 -0.81
CA PHE A 106 -19.09 1.65 -0.89
C PHE A 106 -18.51 1.22 0.46
N ARG A 107 -18.65 -0.05 0.78
CA ARG A 107 -18.33 -0.61 2.10
C ARG A 107 -17.19 -1.63 2.13
N HIS A 108 -16.63 -1.96 0.96
CA HIS A 108 -15.55 -2.93 0.85
C HIS A 108 -14.24 -2.24 0.45
N ALA A 109 -13.38 -1.94 1.44
CA ALA A 109 -12.04 -1.44 1.19
C ALA A 109 -11.12 -2.62 0.84
N GLY A 110 -10.39 -2.51 -0.26
CA GLY A 110 -9.43 -3.49 -0.75
C GLY A 110 -8.00 -3.30 -0.21
N GLY A 111 -7.04 -3.93 -0.90
CA GLY A 111 -5.60 -3.78 -0.61
C GLY A 111 -5.13 -2.34 -0.77
N ILE A 112 -4.23 -1.91 0.11
CA ILE A 112 -3.71 -0.54 0.17
C ILE A 112 -2.22 -0.49 -0.10
N GLN A 113 -1.74 0.67 -0.54
CA GLN A 113 -0.33 1.03 -0.49
C GLN A 113 -0.14 2.48 -0.04
N VAL A 114 0.98 2.71 0.64
CA VAL A 114 1.44 4.04 1.03
C VAL A 114 2.65 4.42 0.18
N SER A 115 2.60 5.63 -0.38
CA SER A 115 3.72 6.34 -0.98
C SER A 115 3.68 7.76 -0.43
N GLU A 116 4.54 8.04 0.53
CA GLU A 116 4.47 9.25 1.34
C GLU A 116 4.30 10.55 0.54
N PRO A 117 3.41 11.44 0.98
CA PRO A 117 2.57 11.38 2.18
C PRO A 117 1.18 10.77 1.92
N TYR A 118 1.00 10.02 0.85
CA TYR A 118 -0.29 9.54 0.38
C TYR A 118 -0.51 8.06 0.64
N MET A 119 -1.76 7.69 0.90
CA MET A 119 -2.27 6.32 0.92
C MET A 119 -3.33 6.18 -0.17
N ILE A 120 -3.24 5.10 -0.94
CA ILE A 120 -4.28 4.70 -1.89
C ILE A 120 -5.10 3.55 -1.32
N VAL A 121 -6.39 3.56 -1.61
CA VAL A 121 -7.31 2.45 -1.32
C VAL A 121 -8.43 2.39 -2.36
N GLY A 122 -8.70 1.19 -2.87
CA GLY A 122 -9.89 0.91 -3.64
C GLY A 122 -11.06 0.59 -2.70
N ILE A 123 -12.24 1.17 -2.95
CA ILE A 123 -13.45 0.93 -2.16
C ILE A 123 -14.57 0.56 -3.13
N GLU A 124 -15.11 -0.66 -2.95
CA GLU A 124 -16.06 -1.25 -3.87
C GLU A 124 -17.49 -1.19 -3.35
N ASP A 125 -18.43 -1.07 -4.30
CA ASP A 125 -19.79 -1.53 -4.11
C ASP A 125 -19.79 -3.07 -4.10
N ASN A 126 -19.83 -3.64 -2.91
CA ASN A 126 -19.75 -5.09 -2.73
C ASN A 126 -21.08 -5.82 -2.97
N THR A 127 -22.14 -5.11 -3.31
CA THR A 127 -23.47 -5.68 -3.62
C THR A 127 -23.60 -5.93 -5.12
N LEU A 128 -23.57 -4.89 -5.92
CA LEU A 128 -23.71 -4.99 -7.37
C LEU A 128 -22.37 -5.29 -8.07
N LYS A 129 -21.25 -4.88 -7.46
CA LYS A 129 -19.87 -5.05 -8.00
C LYS A 129 -19.67 -4.39 -9.37
N THR A 130 -20.44 -3.34 -9.63
CA THR A 130 -20.41 -2.57 -10.89
C THR A 130 -19.68 -1.25 -10.76
N THR A 131 -19.45 -0.81 -9.51
CA THR A 131 -18.83 0.49 -9.23
C THR A 131 -17.78 0.37 -8.15
N SER A 132 -16.74 1.21 -8.27
CA SER A 132 -15.74 1.40 -7.22
C SER A 132 -15.23 2.83 -7.21
N LYS A 133 -14.64 3.22 -6.09
CA LYS A 133 -13.92 4.47 -5.91
C LYS A 133 -12.49 4.14 -5.51
N VAL A 134 -11.53 4.70 -6.22
CA VAL A 134 -10.12 4.64 -5.81
C VAL A 134 -9.79 5.98 -5.17
N CYS A 135 -9.48 5.95 -3.89
CA CYS A 135 -9.30 7.14 -3.07
C CYS A 135 -7.84 7.32 -2.66
N ILE A 136 -7.31 8.51 -2.85
CA ILE A 136 -5.97 8.90 -2.42
C ILE A 136 -6.10 9.89 -1.26
N TYR A 137 -5.58 9.50 -0.10
CA TYR A 137 -5.62 10.28 1.14
C TYR A 137 -4.24 10.78 1.51
N ASN A 138 -4.11 12.08 1.82
CA ASN A 138 -2.92 12.57 2.50
C ASN A 138 -3.05 12.26 4.01
N TYR A 139 -2.41 11.17 4.45
CA TYR A 139 -2.53 10.70 5.83
C TYR A 139 -1.77 11.56 6.86
N ARG A 140 -0.77 12.34 6.42
CA ARG A 140 -0.03 13.26 7.31
C ARG A 140 -0.88 14.46 7.73
N ASN A 141 -1.65 15.02 6.81
CA ASN A 141 -2.44 16.24 6.98
C ASN A 141 -3.86 16.00 7.52
N ASN A 142 -4.04 15.01 8.40
CA ASN A 142 -5.34 14.64 8.97
C ASN A 142 -6.39 14.15 7.94
N GLY A 143 -6.01 13.91 6.68
CA GLY A 143 -6.92 13.46 5.62
C GLY A 143 -7.68 12.19 6.00
N LEU A 144 -6.98 11.17 6.52
CA LEU A 144 -7.64 9.95 7.02
C LEU A 144 -8.61 10.24 8.16
N THR A 145 -8.25 11.12 9.10
CA THR A 145 -9.09 11.45 10.25
C THR A 145 -10.43 12.04 9.83
N LYS A 146 -10.45 12.80 8.74
CA LYS A 146 -11.65 13.41 8.16
C LYS A 146 -12.31 12.53 7.09
N ALA A 147 -11.68 11.39 6.75
CA ALA A 147 -12.08 10.50 5.67
C ALA A 147 -12.33 11.24 4.34
N GLN A 148 -11.51 12.25 4.06
CA GLN A 148 -11.61 13.06 2.85
C GLN A 148 -10.41 12.77 1.93
N PRO A 149 -10.64 12.11 0.77
CA PRO A 149 -9.58 11.92 -0.23
C PRO A 149 -9.27 13.23 -0.94
N GLY A 150 -7.98 13.43 -1.28
CA GLY A 150 -7.55 14.51 -2.18
C GLY A 150 -7.89 14.22 -3.63
N VAL A 151 -7.84 12.93 -4.03
CA VAL A 151 -8.25 12.46 -5.36
C VAL A 151 -9.21 11.29 -5.21
N THR A 152 -10.22 11.24 -6.08
CA THR A 152 -11.15 10.12 -6.19
C THR A 152 -11.34 9.74 -7.65
N ILE A 153 -10.94 8.53 -8.01
CA ILE A 153 -11.21 7.94 -9.33
C ILE A 153 -12.49 7.11 -9.21
N VAL A 154 -13.53 7.50 -9.93
CA VAL A 154 -14.79 6.75 -10.01
C VAL A 154 -14.72 5.78 -11.18
N ARG A 155 -14.92 4.50 -10.92
CA ARG A 155 -14.91 3.43 -11.92
C ARG A 155 -16.30 2.81 -12.01
N LYS A 156 -16.81 2.62 -13.23
CA LYS A 156 -18.13 2.01 -13.50
C LYS A 156 -18.00 1.05 -14.69
N GLY A 157 -18.70 -0.05 -14.66
CA GLY A 157 -18.71 -1.04 -15.73
C GLY A 157 -19.53 -2.27 -15.38
N GLU A 158 -19.34 -3.32 -16.16
CA GLU A 158 -19.99 -4.61 -15.91
C GLU A 158 -19.57 -5.22 -14.56
N PRO A 159 -20.39 -6.08 -13.97
CA PRO A 159 -20.10 -6.73 -12.69
C PRO A 159 -18.70 -7.34 -12.65
N LYS A 160 -17.95 -7.05 -11.57
CA LYS A 160 -16.57 -7.46 -11.30
C LYS A 160 -15.49 -6.87 -12.22
N GLN A 161 -15.82 -6.16 -13.29
CA GLN A 161 -14.80 -5.60 -14.20
C GLN A 161 -14.17 -4.31 -13.67
N LYS A 162 -14.96 -3.45 -13.04
CA LYS A 162 -14.52 -2.15 -12.56
C LYS A 162 -14.54 -2.02 -11.03
N THR A 163 -14.39 -3.14 -10.34
CA THR A 163 -14.09 -3.19 -8.91
C THR A 163 -12.64 -2.74 -8.63
N ALA A 164 -12.24 -2.59 -7.39
CA ALA A 164 -10.94 -2.10 -6.98
C ALA A 164 -10.43 -2.89 -5.76
N GLY A 165 -10.26 -4.21 -5.95
CA GLY A 165 -9.90 -5.14 -4.88
C GLY A 165 -8.47 -4.98 -4.37
N ALA A 166 -7.54 -4.56 -5.24
CA ALA A 166 -6.16 -4.28 -4.86
C ALA A 166 -5.65 -3.01 -5.53
N THR A 167 -4.89 -2.21 -4.79
CA THR A 167 -4.31 -0.95 -5.31
C THR A 167 -2.85 -0.82 -4.94
N GLY A 168 -2.04 -0.34 -5.90
CA GLY A 168 -0.64 0.00 -5.69
C GLY A 168 -0.38 1.47 -6.04
N LEU A 169 0.55 2.11 -5.34
CA LEU A 169 0.92 3.52 -5.51
C LEU A 169 2.44 3.68 -5.50
N LEU A 170 2.99 4.36 -6.49
CA LEU A 170 4.42 4.63 -6.62
C LEU A 170 4.66 6.09 -6.96
N ALA A 171 5.47 6.78 -6.17
CA ALA A 171 6.00 8.08 -6.53
C ALA A 171 7.06 7.92 -7.64
N LEU A 172 6.85 8.58 -8.77
CA LEU A 172 7.78 8.58 -9.90
C LEU A 172 7.84 10.00 -10.49
N ASP A 173 9.04 10.58 -10.49
CA ASP A 173 9.28 11.97 -10.86
C ASP A 173 8.42 12.94 -10.03
N ASN A 174 7.61 13.76 -10.67
CA ASN A 174 6.74 14.74 -10.00
C ASN A 174 5.28 14.25 -9.85
N ASN A 175 5.00 12.98 -10.15
CA ASN A 175 3.67 12.40 -10.14
C ASN A 175 3.63 11.09 -9.36
N TYR A 176 2.42 10.55 -9.23
CA TYR A 176 2.21 9.21 -8.71
C TYR A 176 1.62 8.32 -9.79
N TRP A 177 2.13 7.09 -9.86
CA TRP A 177 1.55 6.04 -10.67
C TRP A 177 0.79 5.06 -9.79
N THR A 178 -0.37 4.64 -10.26
CA THR A 178 -1.16 3.64 -9.56
C THR A 178 -1.57 2.51 -10.47
N VAL A 179 -1.62 1.32 -9.91
CA VAL A 179 -2.29 0.17 -10.45
C VAL A 179 -3.56 -0.10 -9.64
N VAL A 180 -4.66 -0.39 -10.31
CA VAL A 180 -5.94 -0.76 -9.72
C VAL A 180 -6.39 -2.08 -10.33
N ALA A 181 -6.35 -3.13 -9.54
CA ALA A 181 -6.82 -4.44 -9.95
C ALA A 181 -8.30 -4.63 -9.61
N ASN A 182 -9.05 -5.23 -10.53
CA ASN A 182 -10.42 -5.61 -10.31
C ASN A 182 -10.54 -6.84 -9.41
N TRP A 183 -11.75 -7.28 -9.14
CA TRP A 183 -12.02 -8.55 -8.48
C TRP A 183 -11.28 -9.70 -9.21
N ASP A 184 -10.70 -10.62 -8.46
CA ASP A 184 -9.84 -11.70 -8.97
C ASP A 184 -8.55 -11.23 -9.67
N SER A 185 -8.27 -9.92 -9.67
CA SER A 185 -7.04 -9.34 -10.25
C SER A 185 -6.79 -9.71 -11.72
N ARG A 186 -7.87 -9.90 -12.51
CA ARG A 186 -7.74 -10.28 -13.93
C ARG A 186 -7.52 -9.11 -14.86
N ASN A 187 -7.85 -7.88 -14.42
CA ASN A 187 -7.59 -6.66 -15.16
C ASN A 187 -6.93 -5.63 -14.24
N TRP A 188 -5.85 -5.05 -14.71
CA TRP A 188 -5.12 -3.99 -14.02
C TRP A 188 -5.24 -2.70 -14.82
N ASP A 189 -5.90 -1.71 -14.24
CA ASP A 189 -5.96 -0.36 -14.82
C ASP A 189 -4.86 0.51 -14.21
N PHE A 190 -4.07 1.16 -15.05
CA PHE A 190 -3.01 2.08 -14.66
C PHE A 190 -3.46 3.52 -14.81
N TYR A 191 -3.14 4.35 -13.81
CA TYR A 191 -3.41 5.78 -13.83
C TYR A 191 -2.17 6.55 -13.40
N GLN A 192 -2.01 7.74 -13.96
CA GLN A 192 -1.13 8.78 -13.44
C GLN A 192 -1.96 9.73 -12.57
N ILE A 193 -1.42 10.14 -11.43
CA ILE A 193 -2.13 10.95 -10.44
C ILE A 193 -1.26 12.14 -10.05
N ASP A 194 -1.86 13.32 -10.00
CA ASP A 194 -1.32 14.52 -9.38
C ASP A 194 -2.18 14.87 -8.16
N PRO A 195 -1.81 14.42 -6.95
CA PRO A 195 -2.62 14.66 -5.76
C PRO A 195 -2.67 16.14 -5.33
N GLU A 196 -1.69 16.93 -5.72
CA GLU A 196 -1.64 18.36 -5.39
C GLU A 196 -2.69 19.15 -6.19
N LYS A 197 -2.91 18.74 -7.45
CA LYS A 197 -3.96 19.32 -8.30
C LYS A 197 -5.32 18.64 -8.16
N GLY A 198 -5.37 17.46 -7.53
CA GLY A 198 -6.58 16.66 -7.46
C GLY A 198 -6.92 15.97 -8.78
N GLU A 199 -5.94 15.76 -9.66
CA GLU A 199 -6.12 15.26 -11.03
C GLU A 199 -5.69 13.80 -11.15
N HIS A 200 -6.29 13.10 -12.14
CA HIS A 200 -5.88 11.77 -12.54
C HIS A 200 -6.13 11.55 -14.02
N HIS A 201 -5.27 10.73 -14.64
CA HIS A 201 -5.37 10.33 -16.04
C HIS A 201 -5.29 8.81 -16.15
N PHE A 202 -6.29 8.21 -16.80
CA PHE A 202 -6.24 6.80 -17.19
C PHE A 202 -5.16 6.63 -18.26
N PHE A 203 -4.38 5.59 -18.13
CA PHE A 203 -3.27 5.37 -19.03
C PHE A 203 -3.42 4.08 -19.83
N TYR A 204 -3.62 2.93 -19.17
CA TYR A 204 -3.62 1.63 -19.81
C TYR A 204 -4.39 0.59 -18.98
N SER A 205 -4.98 -0.41 -19.68
CA SER A 205 -5.51 -1.63 -19.04
C SER A 205 -4.71 -2.84 -19.49
N PHE A 206 -4.31 -3.66 -18.52
CA PHE A 206 -3.61 -4.91 -18.76
C PHE A 206 -4.50 -6.09 -18.37
N THR A 207 -4.68 -7.04 -19.30
CA THR A 207 -5.34 -8.31 -18.99
C THR A 207 -4.31 -9.29 -18.47
N VAL A 208 -4.50 -9.70 -17.24
CA VAL A 208 -3.58 -10.58 -16.51
C VAL A 208 -3.69 -12.02 -17.01
N PRO A 209 -2.57 -12.69 -17.32
CA PRO A 209 -2.55 -14.11 -17.69
C PRO A 209 -3.23 -14.99 -16.65
N ASN A 210 -3.90 -16.05 -17.10
CA ASN A 210 -4.68 -16.92 -16.21
C ASN A 210 -3.85 -17.72 -15.20
N ASP A 211 -2.56 -17.90 -15.47
CA ASP A 211 -1.60 -18.58 -14.58
C ASP A 211 -1.03 -17.69 -13.48
N TRP A 212 -1.37 -16.38 -13.47
CA TRP A 212 -1.03 -15.48 -12.37
C TRP A 212 -2.04 -15.59 -11.21
N GLY A 213 -1.60 -15.18 -10.02
CA GLY A 213 -2.45 -15.21 -8.82
C GLY A 213 -3.67 -14.29 -8.90
N SER A 214 -4.68 -14.59 -8.08
CA SER A 214 -5.77 -13.66 -7.76
C SER A 214 -5.33 -12.79 -6.59
N TYR A 215 -4.66 -11.68 -6.89
CA TYR A 215 -3.98 -10.88 -5.87
C TYR A 215 -4.95 -10.11 -4.99
N GLN A 216 -4.82 -10.28 -3.67
CA GLN A 216 -5.55 -9.54 -2.64
C GLN A 216 -4.94 -8.17 -2.37
N SER A 217 -3.64 -8.03 -2.62
CA SER A 217 -2.91 -6.78 -2.53
C SER A 217 -1.84 -6.74 -3.61
N ILE A 218 -1.59 -5.53 -4.13
CA ILE A 218 -0.52 -5.27 -5.11
C ILE A 218 0.25 -4.06 -4.61
N ASN A 219 1.57 -4.18 -4.51
CA ASN A 219 2.42 -3.06 -4.14
C ASN A 219 3.47 -2.79 -5.22
N LEU A 220 3.66 -1.51 -5.53
CA LEU A 220 4.65 -1.05 -6.50
C LEU A 220 5.94 -0.63 -5.78
N ILE A 221 7.08 -1.05 -6.32
CA ILE A 221 8.42 -0.63 -5.89
C ILE A 221 9.31 -0.40 -7.10
N LYS A 222 10.45 0.25 -6.91
CA LYS A 222 11.40 0.51 -7.99
C LYS A 222 12.84 0.14 -7.63
N ASP A 223 13.63 -0.14 -8.66
CA ASP A 223 15.08 -0.33 -8.63
C ASP A 223 15.67 0.64 -9.67
N GLY A 224 16.10 1.81 -9.22
CA GLY A 224 16.45 2.89 -10.14
C GLY A 224 15.27 3.25 -11.05
N SER A 225 15.40 2.97 -12.35
CA SER A 225 14.35 3.18 -13.36
C SER A 225 13.44 1.97 -13.59
N ALA A 226 13.81 0.78 -13.11
CA ALA A 226 12.99 -0.41 -13.23
C ALA A 226 11.86 -0.40 -12.18
N ILE A 227 10.65 -0.72 -12.62
CA ILE A 227 9.46 -0.76 -11.77
C ILE A 227 9.00 -2.20 -11.64
N TYR A 228 8.65 -2.59 -10.42
CA TYR A 228 8.12 -3.89 -10.10
C TYR A 228 6.80 -3.77 -9.36
N ALA A 229 5.89 -4.68 -9.67
CA ALA A 229 4.71 -4.95 -8.85
C ALA A 229 4.94 -6.24 -8.07
N ILE A 230 4.57 -6.25 -6.79
CA ILE A 230 4.51 -7.48 -5.99
C ILE A 230 3.05 -7.73 -5.68
N GLY A 231 2.53 -8.83 -6.24
CA GLY A 231 1.16 -9.28 -6.04
C GLY A 231 1.11 -10.39 -4.98
N PHE A 232 0.22 -10.25 -4.00
CA PHE A 232 0.08 -11.18 -2.89
C PHE A 232 -1.21 -11.97 -2.99
N HIS A 233 -1.12 -13.29 -2.83
CA HIS A 233 -2.29 -14.16 -2.83
C HIS A 233 -2.06 -15.41 -1.99
N LYS A 234 -3.13 -16.14 -1.68
CA LYS A 234 -3.05 -17.45 -1.08
C LYS A 234 -2.96 -18.51 -2.16
N LYS A 235 -2.03 -19.46 -1.99
CA LYS A 235 -1.95 -20.67 -2.82
C LYS A 235 -1.95 -21.88 -1.91
N ASN A 236 -2.98 -22.73 -2.04
CA ASN A 236 -3.22 -23.81 -1.10
C ASN A 236 -3.37 -23.27 0.34
N LEU A 237 -2.48 -23.64 1.25
CA LEU A 237 -2.51 -23.22 2.66
C LEU A 237 -1.37 -22.24 3.02
N VAL A 238 -0.62 -21.74 2.04
CA VAL A 238 0.51 -20.84 2.24
C VAL A 238 0.28 -19.50 1.57
N GLY A 239 0.93 -18.47 2.08
CA GLY A 239 1.03 -17.18 1.39
C GLY A 239 1.95 -17.30 0.19
N GLN A 240 1.60 -16.66 -0.91
CA GLN A 240 2.47 -16.53 -2.09
C GLN A 240 2.53 -15.08 -2.53
N ALA A 241 3.73 -14.65 -2.91
CA ALA A 241 3.95 -13.40 -3.61
C ALA A 241 4.56 -13.67 -4.97
N ASP A 242 4.08 -12.96 -5.99
CA ASP A 242 4.64 -12.96 -7.33
C ASP A 242 5.33 -11.61 -7.58
N LEU A 243 6.56 -11.66 -8.09
CA LEU A 243 7.32 -10.49 -8.52
C LEU A 243 7.11 -10.29 -10.01
N ILE A 244 6.65 -9.11 -10.39
CA ILE A 244 6.27 -8.76 -11.74
C ILE A 244 7.08 -7.52 -12.17
N LEU A 245 7.88 -7.65 -13.22
CA LEU A 245 8.54 -6.52 -13.86
C LEU A 245 7.51 -5.74 -14.68
N VAL A 246 7.46 -4.42 -14.47
CA VAL A 246 6.60 -3.50 -15.21
C VAL A 246 7.51 -2.61 -16.08
N SER A 247 7.66 -2.98 -17.33
CA SER A 247 8.49 -2.25 -18.29
C SER A 247 7.65 -1.23 -19.07
N LYS A 248 8.28 -0.13 -19.47
CA LYS A 248 7.67 0.91 -20.28
C LYS A 248 6.41 1.53 -19.64
N LEU A 249 6.35 1.61 -18.33
CA LEU A 249 5.30 2.37 -17.65
C LEU A 249 5.34 3.82 -18.18
N GLY A 250 4.19 4.35 -18.60
CA GLY A 250 4.14 5.64 -19.28
C GLY A 250 4.16 5.54 -20.83
N SER A 251 4.35 4.36 -21.41
CA SER A 251 4.12 4.12 -22.84
C SER A 251 2.68 3.63 -23.08
N PHE A 252 2.24 3.66 -24.35
CA PHE A 252 0.90 3.19 -24.72
C PHE A 252 0.67 1.69 -24.46
N GLU A 253 1.74 0.90 -24.33
CA GLU A 253 1.69 -0.53 -24.10
C GLU A 253 2.78 -0.93 -23.09
N PRO A 254 2.54 -0.79 -21.78
CA PRO A 254 3.46 -1.31 -20.78
C PRO A 254 3.52 -2.84 -20.88
N ILE A 255 4.74 -3.37 -20.73
CA ILE A 255 4.97 -4.81 -20.74
C ILE A 255 5.08 -5.28 -19.29
N MET A 256 4.36 -6.34 -18.98
CA MET A 256 4.41 -6.96 -17.66
C MET A 256 4.85 -8.42 -17.77
N GLU A 257 5.83 -8.78 -16.97
CA GLU A 257 6.41 -10.12 -16.93
C GLU A 257 6.54 -10.60 -15.48
N LYS A 258 5.98 -11.77 -15.18
CA LYS A 258 6.20 -12.41 -13.89
C LYS A 258 7.60 -13.03 -13.88
N VAL A 259 8.51 -12.45 -13.09
CA VAL A 259 9.92 -12.79 -13.08
C VAL A 259 10.31 -13.74 -11.96
N ASP A 260 9.53 -13.78 -10.88
CA ASP A 260 9.77 -14.71 -9.74
C ASP A 260 8.49 -14.94 -8.94
N SER A 261 8.49 -15.98 -8.11
CA SER A 261 7.42 -16.31 -7.16
C SER A 261 8.02 -16.88 -5.88
N LYS A 262 7.45 -16.50 -4.73
CA LYS A 262 7.93 -16.94 -3.42
C LYS A 262 6.79 -17.33 -2.49
N THR A 263 6.98 -18.41 -1.73
CA THR A 263 6.03 -18.89 -0.72
C THR A 263 6.45 -18.44 0.68
N PHE A 264 5.45 -18.23 1.55
CA PHE A 264 5.60 -17.74 2.91
C PHE A 264 4.79 -18.61 3.87
N ASN A 265 5.43 -19.11 4.93
CA ASN A 265 4.84 -19.98 5.94
C ASN A 265 4.14 -19.16 7.02
N CYS A 266 2.99 -18.58 6.68
CA CYS A 266 2.20 -17.78 7.61
C CYS A 266 1.82 -18.58 8.87
N LYS A 267 1.69 -17.87 10.01
CA LYS A 267 1.42 -18.47 11.33
C LYS A 267 0.13 -17.87 11.93
N ASN A 268 -0.46 -18.62 12.87
CA ASN A 268 -1.56 -18.16 13.71
C ASN A 268 -2.81 -17.66 12.94
N GLY A 269 -3.21 -18.39 11.89
CA GLY A 269 -4.39 -18.04 11.08
C GLY A 269 -4.21 -16.87 10.13
N VAL A 270 -2.98 -16.37 9.98
CA VAL A 270 -2.61 -15.41 8.97
C VAL A 270 -2.46 -16.11 7.62
N ASP A 271 -2.90 -15.50 6.57
CA ASP A 271 -2.62 -15.91 5.19
C ASP A 271 -2.67 -14.69 4.26
N PHE A 272 -2.24 -14.85 3.00
CA PHE A 272 -2.24 -13.75 2.04
C PHE A 272 -3.58 -13.60 1.29
N ASN A 273 -4.64 -14.24 1.78
CA ASN A 273 -6.02 -14.01 1.33
C ASN A 273 -6.73 -12.90 2.15
N ALA A 274 -6.04 -12.35 3.13
CA ALA A 274 -6.46 -11.24 3.98
C ALA A 274 -5.47 -10.07 3.85
N ALA A 275 -5.33 -9.28 4.91
CA ALA A 275 -4.47 -8.12 4.86
C ALA A 275 -2.99 -8.50 4.70
N VAL A 276 -2.44 -8.08 3.60
CA VAL A 276 -1.01 -8.17 3.29
C VAL A 276 -0.54 -6.91 2.59
N GLY A 277 0.71 -6.54 2.81
CA GLY A 277 1.32 -5.39 2.15
C GLY A 277 2.82 -5.32 2.38
N LEU A 278 3.47 -4.47 1.61
CA LEU A 278 4.91 -4.32 1.55
C LEU A 278 5.32 -2.92 2.00
N GLN A 279 6.42 -2.87 2.69
CA GLN A 279 7.15 -1.65 3.04
C GLN A 279 8.60 -1.79 2.57
N VAL A 280 9.20 -0.68 2.20
CA VAL A 280 10.66 -0.55 2.09
C VAL A 280 11.13 0.24 3.32
N ASP A 281 12.02 -0.33 4.10
CA ASP A 281 12.54 0.32 5.30
C ASP A 281 13.59 1.39 4.99
N SER A 282 14.13 2.05 6.02
CA SER A 282 15.13 3.10 5.86
C SER A 282 16.47 2.61 5.33
N GLU A 283 16.73 1.30 5.34
CA GLU A 283 17.91 0.66 4.77
C GLU A 283 17.69 0.21 3.31
N GLY A 284 16.50 0.45 2.75
CA GLY A 284 16.13 0.01 1.42
C GLY A 284 15.77 -1.48 1.34
N LYS A 285 15.50 -2.14 2.46
CA LYS A 285 15.11 -3.54 2.52
C LYS A 285 13.60 -3.72 2.42
N ILE A 286 13.19 -4.79 1.77
CA ILE A 286 11.77 -5.18 1.69
C ILE A 286 11.33 -5.82 3.01
N VAL A 287 10.22 -5.33 3.53
CA VAL A 287 9.51 -5.92 4.68
C VAL A 287 8.07 -6.20 4.27
N ILE A 288 7.60 -7.43 4.46
CA ILE A 288 6.21 -7.80 4.22
C ILE A 288 5.49 -7.92 5.57
N TRP A 289 4.32 -7.30 5.65
CA TRP A 289 3.40 -7.40 6.76
C TRP A 289 2.14 -8.12 6.35
N SER A 290 1.62 -8.97 7.22
CA SER A 290 0.34 -9.63 7.00
C SER A 290 -0.39 -9.88 8.32
N THR A 291 -1.73 -10.00 8.28
CA THR A 291 -2.56 -10.31 9.45
C THR A 291 -3.71 -11.25 9.07
N GLN A 292 -4.38 -11.84 10.08
CA GLN A 292 -5.56 -12.67 9.86
C GLN A 292 -6.72 -11.85 9.26
N ALA A 293 -7.73 -12.55 8.74
CA ALA A 293 -8.90 -11.94 8.17
C ALA A 293 -9.77 -11.24 9.22
N ASP A 294 -10.05 -11.91 10.34
CA ASP A 294 -11.01 -11.42 11.33
C ASP A 294 -10.36 -10.59 12.43
N PRO A 295 -10.88 -9.38 12.74
CA PRO A 295 -10.39 -8.52 13.79
C PRO A 295 -10.84 -9.01 15.19
N GLY A 296 -10.19 -10.04 15.71
CA GLY A 296 -10.44 -10.56 17.06
C GLY A 296 -9.92 -9.64 18.18
N ARG A 297 -10.00 -10.11 19.44
CA ARG A 297 -9.39 -9.43 20.61
C ARG A 297 -7.85 -9.37 20.49
N LEU A 298 -7.27 -10.35 19.82
CA LEU A 298 -5.86 -10.38 19.44
C LEU A 298 -5.75 -10.33 17.93
N ILE A 299 -4.88 -9.47 17.45
CA ILE A 299 -4.51 -9.39 16.04
C ILE A 299 -3.11 -9.97 15.92
N ASN A 300 -2.98 -11.05 15.15
CA ASN A 300 -1.71 -11.69 14.84
C ASN A 300 -1.09 -11.00 13.63
N LEU A 301 0.08 -10.43 13.79
CA LEU A 301 0.88 -9.92 12.69
C LEU A 301 1.97 -10.94 12.34
N ASN A 302 2.16 -11.16 11.06
CA ASN A 302 3.33 -11.84 10.52
C ASN A 302 4.19 -10.81 9.79
N ARG A 303 5.46 -10.72 10.17
CA ARG A 303 6.46 -9.84 9.59
C ARG A 303 7.54 -10.67 8.94
N PHE A 304 7.74 -10.50 7.64
CA PHE A 304 8.79 -11.18 6.88
C PHE A 304 9.83 -10.15 6.47
N ILE A 305 11.08 -10.40 6.83
CA ILE A 305 12.22 -9.50 6.58
C ILE A 305 13.26 -10.20 5.71
N GLN A 306 14.12 -9.43 5.07
CA GLN A 306 15.30 -9.97 4.41
C GLN A 306 16.28 -10.53 5.46
N LYS A 307 16.93 -11.63 5.10
CA LYS A 307 18.02 -12.23 5.88
C LYS A 307 19.30 -11.42 5.78
#